data_fa7c6ccf3a6b5eab12483fa9da58b34d
#
_entry.id   fa7c6ccf3a6b5eab12483fa9da58b34d
#
_cell.length_a   1.000
_cell.length_b   1.000
_cell.length_c   1.000
_cell.angle_alpha   90.00
_cell.angle_beta   90.00
_cell.angle_gamma   90.00
#
_symmetry.space_group_name_H-M   'P 1'
#
loop_
_entity.id
_entity.type
_entity.pdbx_description
1 polymer ?
#
loop_
_entity_poly.entity_id
_entity_poly.type
_entity_poly.pdbx_seq_one_letter_code
_entity_poly.pdbx_strand_id
1 'polypeptide(L)'
;AYRRQRQMCIRDRGGGRLVVTYYTGISDEKDHVWFGGYPGSIRDVVGVRVEEFMPMGNDFTGVPDHLDLSNGAVAHDIADVIGSVDGTATVLATFKDDPWTGMDGVPAIVANTFGEGRSVYVGARLGREGLALSLPEILESLGMAEAGGNDGRVLHVEREGADGSRFVFSFNRTHETVRVPVEGEVVVSSFADVDGETASIKPNGVIVTKK
;
A
#
# COMPACT_ATOMS: atom_id res chain seq x y z
N ALA A 1 -13.54 -16.33 -8.92
CA ALA A 1 -12.64 -15.22 -9.31
C ALA A 1 -13.41 -14.09 -9.97
N TYR A 2 -14.17 -14.33 -11.02
CA TYR A 2 -14.98 -13.30 -11.71
C TYR A 2 -15.98 -12.57 -10.79
N ARG A 3 -16.59 -13.27 -9.83
CA ARG A 3 -17.44 -12.63 -8.79
C ARG A 3 -16.65 -11.69 -7.87
N ARG A 4 -15.46 -12.07 -7.45
CA ARG A 4 -14.62 -11.23 -6.58
C ARG A 4 -14.11 -9.99 -7.30
N GLN A 5 -13.72 -10.12 -8.56
CA GLN A 5 -13.29 -9.01 -9.40
C GLN A 5 -14.45 -8.04 -9.68
N ARG A 6 -15.65 -8.56 -9.98
CA ARG A 6 -16.84 -7.74 -10.16
C ARG A 6 -17.25 -7.00 -8.86
N GLN A 7 -17.10 -7.65 -7.70
CA GLN A 7 -17.33 -7.01 -6.40
C GLN A 7 -16.28 -5.93 -6.11
N MET A 8 -15.02 -6.15 -6.50
CA MET A 8 -13.98 -5.13 -6.39
C MET A 8 -14.32 -3.92 -7.27
N CYS A 9 -14.63 -4.10 -8.54
CA CYS A 9 -15.01 -3.01 -9.45
C CYS A 9 -16.25 -2.24 -8.97
N ILE A 10 -17.26 -2.91 -8.40
CA ILE A 10 -18.45 -2.27 -7.83
C ILE A 10 -18.07 -1.46 -6.58
N ARG A 11 -17.26 -2.02 -5.70
CA ARG A 11 -16.77 -1.35 -4.50
C ARG A 11 -15.93 -0.11 -4.85
N ASP A 12 -15.07 -0.23 -5.86
CA ASP A 12 -14.18 0.85 -6.27
C ASP A 12 -14.96 1.99 -6.94
N ARG A 13 -15.97 1.68 -7.77
CA ARG A 13 -16.89 2.70 -8.31
C ARG A 13 -17.71 3.41 -7.23
N GLY A 14 -17.99 2.76 -6.12
CA GLY A 14 -18.71 3.32 -4.97
C GLY A 14 -17.81 4.00 -3.93
N GLY A 15 -16.60 4.48 -4.32
CA GLY A 15 -15.74 5.25 -3.43
C GLY A 15 -14.67 4.41 -2.71
N GLY A 16 -14.42 3.17 -3.13
CA GLY A 16 -13.35 2.32 -2.58
C GLY A 16 -11.95 2.89 -2.75
N ARG A 17 -11.03 2.43 -1.93
CA ARG A 17 -9.60 2.75 -2.01
C ARG A 17 -8.84 1.46 -2.26
N LEU A 18 -7.96 1.44 -3.27
CA LEU A 18 -7.24 0.25 -3.71
C LEU A 18 -5.75 0.55 -3.92
N VAL A 19 -4.88 -0.24 -3.32
CA VAL A 19 -3.47 -0.28 -3.69
C VAL A 19 -3.19 -1.63 -4.32
N VAL A 20 -2.60 -1.60 -5.49
CA VAL A 20 -2.18 -2.79 -6.25
C VAL A 20 -0.68 -2.72 -6.42
N THR A 21 0.00 -3.83 -6.19
CA THR A 21 1.44 -3.92 -6.37
C THR A 21 1.78 -4.66 -7.65
N TYR A 22 3.02 -4.57 -8.04
CA TYR A 22 3.61 -5.28 -9.17
C TYR A 22 3.20 -6.75 -9.23
N TYR A 23 3.34 -7.36 -10.38
CA TYR A 23 3.08 -8.79 -10.62
C TYR A 23 1.64 -9.23 -10.33
N THR A 24 0.68 -8.30 -10.41
CA THR A 24 -0.73 -8.57 -10.10
C THR A 24 -1.54 -8.76 -11.37
N GLY A 25 -2.47 -9.75 -11.34
CA GLY A 25 -3.45 -9.95 -12.40
C GLY A 25 -2.87 -10.39 -13.75
N ILE A 26 -1.82 -11.19 -13.73
CA ILE A 26 -1.13 -11.71 -14.91
C ILE A 26 -1.97 -12.79 -15.58
N SER A 27 -2.64 -13.64 -14.80
CA SER A 27 -3.45 -14.74 -15.29
C SER A 27 -4.90 -14.68 -14.78
N ASP A 28 -5.79 -15.41 -15.47
CA ASP A 28 -7.16 -15.64 -15.08
C ASP A 28 -7.29 -16.81 -14.06
N GLU A 29 -8.53 -17.19 -13.72
CA GLU A 29 -8.81 -18.27 -12.78
C GLU A 29 -8.49 -19.69 -13.31
N LYS A 30 -8.05 -19.79 -14.56
CA LYS A 30 -7.62 -21.02 -15.21
C LYS A 30 -6.14 -21.02 -15.56
N ASP A 31 -5.40 -20.10 -14.95
CA ASP A 31 -3.97 -19.86 -15.18
C ASP A 31 -3.62 -19.45 -16.63
N HIS A 32 -4.58 -18.95 -17.39
CA HIS A 32 -4.32 -18.39 -18.70
C HIS A 32 -3.82 -16.95 -18.54
N VAL A 33 -2.67 -16.64 -19.11
CA VAL A 33 -2.11 -15.30 -19.16
C VAL A 33 -3.02 -14.37 -19.98
N TRP A 34 -3.27 -13.16 -19.47
CA TRP A 34 -4.05 -12.17 -20.17
C TRP A 34 -3.33 -11.67 -21.42
N PHE A 35 -3.96 -11.83 -22.60
CA PHE A 35 -3.44 -11.26 -23.82
C PHE A 35 -3.54 -9.73 -23.82
N GLY A 36 -2.50 -9.07 -24.34
CA GLY A 36 -2.46 -7.61 -24.44
C GLY A 36 -2.08 -6.88 -23.16
N GLY A 37 -1.35 -7.56 -22.27
CA GLY A 37 -0.79 -6.99 -21.04
C GLY A 37 -1.70 -7.16 -19.82
N TYR A 38 -1.19 -6.78 -18.66
CA TYR A 38 -1.84 -6.92 -17.35
C TYR A 38 -1.85 -5.57 -16.58
N PRO A 39 -2.52 -5.49 -15.44
CA PRO A 39 -3.40 -6.46 -14.80
C PRO A 39 -4.73 -6.63 -15.56
N GLY A 40 -4.98 -7.83 -16.07
CA GLY A 40 -6.06 -8.07 -17.05
C GLY A 40 -7.44 -7.57 -16.64
N SER A 41 -7.93 -8.02 -15.47
CA SER A 41 -9.31 -7.78 -15.05
C SER A 41 -9.55 -6.47 -14.31
N ILE A 42 -8.50 -5.81 -13.84
CA ILE A 42 -8.57 -4.55 -13.08
C ILE A 42 -7.83 -3.40 -13.77
N ARG A 43 -7.51 -3.56 -15.05
CA ARG A 43 -6.77 -2.56 -15.83
C ARG A 43 -7.44 -1.19 -15.77
N ASP A 44 -8.74 -1.12 -16.04
CA ASP A 44 -9.50 0.14 -16.03
C ASP A 44 -9.53 0.77 -14.62
N VAL A 45 -9.47 -0.05 -13.58
CA VAL A 45 -9.47 0.44 -12.19
C VAL A 45 -8.14 1.09 -11.85
N VAL A 46 -7.04 0.47 -12.22
CA VAL A 46 -5.70 0.98 -11.90
C VAL A 46 -5.14 1.95 -12.92
N GLY A 47 -5.75 2.02 -14.12
CA GLY A 47 -5.38 2.97 -15.16
C GLY A 47 -4.01 2.73 -15.78
N VAL A 48 -3.50 1.50 -15.71
CA VAL A 48 -2.21 1.14 -16.31
C VAL A 48 -2.31 -0.14 -17.13
N ARG A 49 -1.47 -0.23 -18.14
CA ARG A 49 -1.21 -1.46 -18.89
C ARG A 49 0.26 -1.79 -18.78
N VAL A 50 0.55 -2.90 -18.17
CA VAL A 50 1.88 -3.48 -18.05
C VAL A 50 2.09 -4.45 -19.21
N GLU A 51 3.20 -4.30 -19.92
CA GLU A 51 3.51 -5.12 -21.09
C GLU A 51 4.46 -6.25 -20.76
N GLU A 52 5.43 -5.97 -19.88
CA GLU A 52 6.46 -6.90 -19.46
C GLU A 52 6.83 -6.62 -18.01
N PHE A 53 7.67 -7.46 -17.46
CA PHE A 53 8.34 -7.22 -16.19
C PHE A 53 9.83 -7.41 -16.36
N MET A 54 10.59 -6.61 -15.62
CA MET A 54 12.03 -6.61 -15.62
C MET A 54 12.54 -7.20 -14.31
N PRO A 55 13.11 -8.41 -14.35
CA PRO A 55 13.83 -8.94 -13.21
C PRO A 55 15.16 -8.21 -13.03
N MET A 56 15.54 -7.96 -11.79
CA MET A 56 16.82 -7.35 -11.41
C MET A 56 17.60 -8.30 -10.51
N GLY A 57 18.91 -8.16 -10.47
CA GLY A 57 19.74 -8.97 -9.58
C GLY A 57 21.18 -9.08 -10.05
N ASN A 58 22.06 -9.34 -9.10
CA ASN A 58 23.51 -9.43 -9.33
C ASN A 58 23.96 -10.63 -10.19
N ASP A 59 23.07 -11.60 -10.41
CA ASP A 59 23.38 -12.82 -11.12
C ASP A 59 23.25 -12.68 -12.65
N PHE A 60 22.73 -11.54 -13.11
CA PHE A 60 22.50 -11.29 -14.53
C PHE A 60 23.48 -10.25 -15.06
N THR A 61 24.33 -10.67 -16.00
CA THR A 61 25.27 -9.76 -16.64
C THR A 61 24.53 -8.69 -17.46
N GLY A 62 24.75 -7.41 -17.15
CA GLY A 62 24.14 -6.28 -17.86
C GLY A 62 22.75 -5.90 -17.39
N VAL A 63 22.26 -6.51 -16.33
CA VAL A 63 21.02 -6.09 -15.66
C VAL A 63 21.39 -5.40 -14.34
N PRO A 64 20.82 -4.24 -14.01
CA PRO A 64 21.09 -3.58 -12.75
C PRO A 64 20.56 -4.41 -11.57
N ASP A 65 21.14 -4.25 -10.40
CA ASP A 65 20.68 -4.85 -9.15
C ASP A 65 19.55 -4.07 -8.50
N HIS A 66 19.34 -2.85 -8.94
CA HIS A 66 18.27 -1.95 -8.50
C HIS A 66 17.96 -0.89 -9.56
N LEU A 67 16.81 -0.22 -9.42
CA LEU A 67 16.44 0.96 -10.20
C LEU A 67 16.00 2.09 -9.27
N ASP A 68 16.53 3.28 -9.48
CA ASP A 68 16.12 4.47 -8.75
C ASP A 68 14.81 5.02 -9.30
N LEU A 69 13.97 5.56 -8.40
CA LEU A 69 12.75 6.26 -8.74
C LEU A 69 12.90 7.77 -8.58
N SER A 70 12.09 8.53 -9.31
CA SER A 70 12.09 10.00 -9.28
C SER A 70 11.79 10.61 -7.91
N ASN A 71 11.09 9.89 -7.04
CA ASN A 71 10.78 10.30 -5.68
C ASN A 71 11.84 9.90 -4.64
N GLY A 72 12.96 9.31 -5.08
CA GLY A 72 14.06 8.86 -4.22
C GLY A 72 13.90 7.45 -3.64
N ALA A 73 12.80 6.76 -3.97
CA ALA A 73 12.67 5.33 -3.64
C ALA A 73 13.57 4.49 -4.55
N VAL A 74 13.86 3.27 -4.11
CA VAL A 74 14.65 2.29 -4.86
C VAL A 74 13.85 1.01 -5.04
N ALA A 75 13.80 0.53 -6.28
CA ALA A 75 13.20 -0.73 -6.66
C ALA A 75 14.26 -1.84 -6.67
N HIS A 76 13.89 -3.02 -6.18
CA HIS A 76 14.75 -4.19 -6.12
C HIS A 76 14.04 -5.41 -6.70
N ASP A 77 14.80 -6.37 -7.16
CA ASP A 77 14.40 -7.70 -7.62
C ASP A 77 13.50 -7.72 -8.87
N ILE A 78 12.45 -6.89 -8.92
CA ILE A 78 11.51 -6.88 -10.04
C ILE A 78 10.81 -5.52 -10.19
N ALA A 79 10.64 -5.11 -11.44
CA ALA A 79 9.84 -3.96 -11.84
C ALA A 79 8.94 -4.33 -13.01
N ASP A 80 7.75 -3.74 -13.06
CA ASP A 80 6.83 -3.84 -14.19
C ASP A 80 7.15 -2.79 -15.24
N VAL A 81 7.13 -3.17 -16.50
CA VAL A 81 7.26 -2.24 -17.63
C VAL A 81 5.87 -1.73 -18.00
N ILE A 82 5.50 -0.57 -17.46
CA ILE A 82 4.22 0.08 -17.76
C ILE A 82 4.30 0.73 -19.13
N GLY A 83 3.67 0.10 -20.12
CA GLY A 83 3.69 0.57 -21.52
C GLY A 83 2.69 1.69 -21.81
N SER A 84 1.62 1.80 -21.02
CA SER A 84 0.66 2.90 -21.15
C SER A 84 -0.06 3.22 -19.85
N VAL A 85 -0.48 4.48 -19.74
CA VAL A 85 -1.24 5.04 -18.61
C VAL A 85 -2.49 5.69 -19.17
N ASP A 86 -3.65 5.44 -18.56
CA ASP A 86 -4.93 6.00 -18.99
C ASP A 86 -5.00 7.52 -18.75
N GLY A 87 -5.82 8.22 -19.53
CA GLY A 87 -5.96 9.68 -19.42
C GLY A 87 -6.54 10.19 -18.10
N THR A 88 -7.12 9.31 -17.27
CA THR A 88 -7.62 9.62 -15.92
C THR A 88 -6.60 9.39 -14.83
N ALA A 89 -5.47 8.79 -15.19
CA ALA A 89 -4.43 8.44 -14.24
C ALA A 89 -3.30 9.48 -14.19
N THR A 90 -2.64 9.56 -13.06
CA THR A 90 -1.53 10.46 -12.78
C THR A 90 -0.30 9.64 -12.38
N VAL A 91 0.83 9.90 -13.02
CA VAL A 91 2.11 9.29 -12.67
C VAL A 91 2.68 10.01 -11.45
N LEU A 92 2.87 9.28 -10.35
CA LEU A 92 3.45 9.78 -9.11
C LEU A 92 4.98 9.65 -9.10
N ALA A 93 5.51 8.57 -9.68
CA ALA A 93 6.94 8.37 -9.82
C ALA A 93 7.28 7.62 -11.10
N THR A 94 8.44 7.91 -11.66
CA THR A 94 9.05 7.21 -12.80
C THR A 94 10.37 6.59 -12.39
N PHE A 95 10.84 5.60 -13.15
CA PHE A 95 12.22 5.13 -13.04
C PHE A 95 13.19 6.18 -13.59
N LYS A 96 14.42 6.18 -13.09
CA LYS A 96 15.48 7.13 -13.44
C LYS A 96 16.74 6.44 -13.92
N ASP A 97 17.46 7.17 -14.78
CA ASP A 97 18.89 7.05 -15.02
C ASP A 97 19.38 5.64 -15.36
N ASP A 98 18.57 4.85 -16.05
CA ASP A 98 19.05 3.59 -16.58
C ASP A 98 19.09 3.58 -18.11
N PRO A 99 20.23 3.92 -18.73
CA PRO A 99 20.37 3.93 -20.18
C PRO A 99 20.43 2.52 -20.80
N TRP A 100 20.56 1.46 -19.99
CA TRP A 100 20.78 0.11 -20.47
C TRP A 100 19.50 -0.71 -20.62
N THR A 101 18.54 -0.49 -19.73
CA THR A 101 17.30 -1.29 -19.69
C THR A 101 16.14 -0.65 -20.42
N GLY A 102 16.23 0.63 -20.77
CA GLY A 102 15.13 1.39 -21.33
C GLY A 102 14.05 1.77 -20.32
N MET A 103 14.33 1.64 -19.03
CA MET A 103 13.38 1.98 -17.95
C MET A 103 13.35 3.47 -17.62
N ASP A 104 14.31 4.25 -18.09
CA ASP A 104 14.33 5.70 -17.83
C ASP A 104 13.05 6.38 -18.30
N GLY A 105 12.38 7.10 -17.39
CA GLY A 105 11.10 7.76 -17.64
C GLY A 105 9.87 6.85 -17.64
N VAL A 106 10.02 5.53 -17.58
CA VAL A 106 8.89 4.59 -17.47
C VAL A 106 8.16 4.82 -16.13
N PRO A 107 6.81 4.89 -16.13
CA PRO A 107 6.04 5.04 -14.89
C PRO A 107 6.31 3.89 -13.92
N ALA A 108 6.52 4.22 -12.64
CA ALA A 108 6.76 3.26 -11.58
C ALA A 108 5.62 3.22 -10.56
N ILE A 109 5.03 4.38 -10.24
CA ILE A 109 3.88 4.51 -9.34
C ILE A 109 2.84 5.37 -10.03
N VAL A 110 1.61 4.88 -10.13
CA VAL A 110 0.52 5.54 -10.86
C VAL A 110 -0.74 5.56 -10.01
N ALA A 111 -1.34 6.73 -9.82
CA ALA A 111 -2.65 6.90 -9.21
C ALA A 111 -3.73 6.99 -10.28
N ASN A 112 -4.91 6.44 -10.03
CA ASN A 112 -6.06 6.54 -10.93
C ASN A 112 -7.36 6.81 -10.17
N THR A 113 -8.29 7.43 -10.87
CA THR A 113 -9.67 7.63 -10.41
C THR A 113 -10.61 6.77 -11.26
N PHE A 114 -11.44 5.95 -10.61
CA PHE A 114 -12.41 5.09 -11.28
C PHE A 114 -13.79 5.23 -10.64
N GLY A 115 -14.68 5.96 -11.30
CA GLY A 115 -15.94 6.39 -10.70
C GLY A 115 -15.66 7.32 -9.50
N GLU A 116 -16.20 6.97 -8.33
CA GLU A 116 -15.93 7.68 -7.07
C GLU A 116 -14.72 7.08 -6.31
N GLY A 117 -14.18 5.97 -6.79
CA GLY A 117 -13.06 5.27 -6.17
C GLY A 117 -11.72 5.78 -6.64
N ARG A 118 -10.69 5.44 -5.89
CA ARG A 118 -9.29 5.78 -6.18
C ARG A 118 -8.41 4.57 -6.04
N SER A 119 -7.42 4.46 -6.91
CA SER A 119 -6.46 3.38 -6.86
C SER A 119 -5.03 3.90 -7.04
N VAL A 120 -4.07 3.14 -6.53
CA VAL A 120 -2.66 3.34 -6.82
C VAL A 120 -2.05 2.01 -7.23
N TYR A 121 -1.34 2.02 -8.34
CA TYR A 121 -0.52 0.92 -8.81
C TYR A 121 0.95 1.19 -8.50
N VAL A 122 1.59 0.26 -7.80
CA VAL A 122 3.02 0.31 -7.49
C VAL A 122 3.71 -0.78 -8.32
N GLY A 123 4.28 -0.39 -9.46
CA GLY A 123 4.84 -1.27 -10.47
C GLY A 123 6.27 -1.76 -10.16
N ALA A 124 6.68 -1.72 -8.89
CA ALA A 124 8.02 -2.16 -8.50
C ALA A 124 8.04 -2.70 -7.08
N ARG A 125 8.98 -3.60 -6.80
CA ARG A 125 9.28 -4.02 -5.42
C ARG A 125 10.11 -2.94 -4.73
N LEU A 126 9.44 -2.09 -3.99
CA LEU A 126 10.07 -1.08 -3.15
C LEU A 126 10.45 -1.68 -1.80
N GLY A 127 11.64 -1.82 -1.42
CA GLY A 127 12.02 -2.21 -0.06
C GLY A 127 11.31 -1.37 1.01
N ARG A 128 11.53 -1.67 2.27
CA ARG A 128 10.88 -0.97 3.39
C ARG A 128 11.07 0.55 3.34
N GLU A 129 12.28 0.99 2.99
CA GLU A 129 12.62 2.41 2.92
C GLU A 129 11.94 3.10 1.74
N GLY A 130 11.98 2.49 0.56
CA GLY A 130 11.31 3.02 -0.63
C GLY A 130 9.79 3.09 -0.46
N LEU A 131 9.19 2.11 0.22
CA LEU A 131 7.77 2.15 0.54
C LEU A 131 7.46 3.27 1.55
N ALA A 132 8.29 3.48 2.57
CA ALA A 132 8.10 4.55 3.53
C ALA A 132 8.19 5.95 2.89
N LEU A 133 9.09 6.13 1.91
CA LEU A 133 9.20 7.37 1.14
C LEU A 133 7.97 7.61 0.24
N SER A 134 7.41 6.57 -0.36
CA SER A 134 6.31 6.70 -1.32
C SER A 134 4.92 6.73 -0.65
N LEU A 135 4.80 6.20 0.57
CA LEU A 135 3.50 6.02 1.24
C LEU A 135 2.72 7.32 1.47
N PRO A 136 3.32 8.47 1.87
CA PRO A 136 2.58 9.71 2.06
C PRO A 136 1.84 10.13 0.79
N GLU A 137 2.50 10.15 -0.36
CA GLU A 137 1.93 10.53 -1.64
C GLU A 137 0.88 9.51 -2.13
N ILE A 138 1.10 8.23 -1.87
CA ILE A 138 0.12 7.16 -2.15
C ILE A 138 -1.15 7.40 -1.33
N LEU A 139 -1.05 7.68 -0.03
CA LEU A 139 -2.20 7.93 0.83
C LEU A 139 -2.94 9.21 0.45
N GLU A 140 -2.23 10.29 0.14
CA GLU A 140 -2.81 11.53 -0.36
C GLU A 140 -3.59 11.30 -1.65
N SER A 141 -3.02 10.58 -2.61
CA SER A 141 -3.66 10.24 -3.88
C SER A 141 -4.94 9.43 -3.69
N LEU A 142 -4.99 8.60 -2.68
CA LEU A 142 -6.18 7.84 -2.29
C LEU A 142 -7.21 8.70 -1.52
N GLY A 143 -6.87 9.94 -1.17
CA GLY A 143 -7.70 10.79 -0.32
C GLY A 143 -7.81 10.24 1.11
N MET A 144 -6.76 9.58 1.57
CA MET A 144 -6.61 9.11 2.94
C MET A 144 -5.73 10.11 3.68
N ALA A 145 -6.25 10.67 4.78
CA ALA A 145 -5.41 11.46 5.66
C ALA A 145 -4.35 10.54 6.30
N GLU A 146 -3.15 11.07 6.49
CA GLU A 146 -2.19 10.37 7.36
C GLU A 146 -2.88 10.09 8.68
N ALA A 147 -2.79 8.86 9.15
CA ALA A 147 -3.19 8.53 10.50
C ALA A 147 -2.23 9.28 11.44
N GLY A 148 -2.66 10.47 11.86
CA GLY A 148 -1.82 11.41 12.59
C GLY A 148 -1.24 10.78 13.86
N GLY A 149 0.03 11.04 14.11
CA GLY A 149 0.67 10.82 15.40
C GLY A 149 1.07 9.40 15.75
N ASN A 150 0.96 8.44 14.87
CA ASN A 150 1.41 7.08 15.13
C ASN A 150 2.75 6.81 14.40
N ASP A 151 3.83 6.72 15.17
CA ASP A 151 5.16 6.37 14.65
C ASP A 151 5.28 4.88 14.22
N GLY A 152 4.16 4.19 14.10
CA GLY A 152 4.09 2.78 13.71
C GLY A 152 4.44 1.78 14.82
N ARG A 153 4.84 2.24 16.01
CA ARG A 153 5.19 1.37 17.14
C ARG A 153 3.95 0.73 17.78
N VAL A 154 2.84 1.45 17.80
CA VAL A 154 1.57 0.98 18.36
C VAL A 154 0.54 0.88 17.24
N LEU A 155 -0.08 -0.28 17.11
CA LEU A 155 -1.20 -0.48 16.21
C LEU A 155 -2.49 -0.10 16.92
N HIS A 156 -3.20 0.90 16.40
CA HIS A 156 -4.55 1.25 16.86
C HIS A 156 -5.60 0.67 15.93
N VAL A 157 -6.58 -0.03 16.51
CA VAL A 157 -7.72 -0.60 15.77
C VAL A 157 -9.00 -0.15 16.44
N GLU A 158 -9.88 0.52 15.70
CA GLU A 158 -11.21 0.88 16.18
C GLU A 158 -12.25 -0.18 15.82
N ARG A 159 -13.18 -0.43 16.72
CA ARG A 159 -14.36 -1.27 16.53
C ARG A 159 -15.58 -0.59 17.10
N GLU A 160 -16.69 -0.71 16.40
CA GLU A 160 -17.98 -0.23 16.84
C GLU A 160 -18.87 -1.42 17.22
N GLY A 161 -19.43 -1.38 18.42
CA GLY A 161 -20.39 -2.34 18.89
C GLY A 161 -21.78 -2.11 18.27
N ALA A 162 -22.64 -3.12 18.33
CA ALA A 162 -24.01 -3.03 17.83
C ALA A 162 -24.86 -1.96 18.54
N ASP A 163 -24.46 -1.57 19.73
CA ASP A 163 -25.06 -0.51 20.56
C ASP A 163 -24.47 0.88 20.31
N GLY A 164 -23.58 1.02 19.30
CA GLY A 164 -22.89 2.27 18.96
C GLY A 164 -21.68 2.58 19.86
N SER A 165 -21.34 1.74 20.82
CA SER A 165 -20.13 1.92 21.62
C SER A 165 -18.88 1.75 20.75
N ARG A 166 -17.87 2.60 20.96
CA ARG A 166 -16.59 2.55 20.24
C ARG A 166 -15.51 2.05 21.15
N PHE A 167 -14.73 1.10 20.63
CA PHE A 167 -13.58 0.53 21.31
C PHE A 167 -12.33 0.78 20.51
N VAL A 168 -11.26 1.25 21.16
CA VAL A 168 -9.94 1.43 20.57
C VAL A 168 -9.01 0.40 21.19
N PHE A 169 -8.47 -0.46 20.36
CA PHE A 169 -7.45 -1.44 20.70
C PHE A 169 -6.09 -0.87 20.34
N SER A 170 -5.18 -0.79 21.32
CA SER A 170 -3.82 -0.29 21.12
C SER A 170 -2.82 -1.40 21.45
N PHE A 171 -2.16 -1.91 20.41
CA PHE A 171 -1.19 -3.02 20.52
C PHE A 171 0.23 -2.50 20.37
N ASN A 172 1.08 -2.76 21.34
CA ASN A 172 2.52 -2.52 21.17
C ASN A 172 3.15 -3.67 20.38
N ARG A 173 3.65 -3.36 19.18
CA ARG A 173 4.30 -4.31 18.27
C ARG A 173 5.83 -4.24 18.31
N THR A 174 6.40 -3.50 19.26
CA THR A 174 7.83 -3.34 19.41
C THR A 174 8.39 -4.23 20.52
N HIS A 175 9.70 -4.26 20.62
CA HIS A 175 10.43 -4.92 21.72
C HIS A 175 10.71 -3.99 22.91
N GLU A 176 10.19 -2.75 22.87
CA GLU A 176 10.37 -1.74 23.90
C GLU A 176 9.02 -1.36 24.53
N THR A 177 9.05 -0.79 25.73
CA THR A 177 7.84 -0.20 26.32
C THR A 177 7.52 1.11 25.62
N VAL A 178 6.27 1.24 25.14
CA VAL A 178 5.81 2.45 24.45
C VAL A 178 4.76 3.16 25.31
N ARG A 179 4.89 4.48 25.41
CA ARG A 179 3.92 5.32 26.09
C ARG A 179 2.90 5.88 25.10
N VAL A 180 1.62 5.75 25.45
CA VAL A 180 0.50 6.26 24.61
C VAL A 180 -0.48 7.05 25.44
N PRO A 181 -1.17 8.05 24.87
CA PRO A 181 -2.30 8.68 25.54
C PRO A 181 -3.46 7.69 25.68
N VAL A 182 -4.23 7.83 26.73
CA VAL A 182 -5.44 7.05 27.03
C VAL A 182 -6.63 7.98 26.88
N GLU A 183 -7.49 7.68 25.91
CA GLU A 183 -8.75 8.39 25.70
C GLU A 183 -9.92 7.46 26.02
N GLY A 184 -10.76 7.86 26.96
CA GLY A 184 -11.92 7.07 27.39
C GLY A 184 -11.63 6.11 28.52
N GLU A 185 -12.58 5.21 28.80
CA GLU A 185 -12.48 4.22 29.88
C GLU A 185 -11.62 3.01 29.47
N VAL A 186 -10.64 2.65 30.25
CA VAL A 186 -9.85 1.43 30.03
C VAL A 186 -10.64 0.21 30.46
N VAL A 187 -11.05 -0.60 29.47
CA VAL A 187 -11.82 -1.84 29.72
C VAL A 187 -10.96 -3.10 29.74
N VAL A 188 -9.79 -3.07 29.10
CA VAL A 188 -8.80 -4.14 29.13
C VAL A 188 -7.40 -3.56 29.23
N SER A 189 -6.57 -4.12 30.10
CA SER A 189 -5.14 -3.83 30.19
C SER A 189 -4.39 -5.15 30.36
N SER A 190 -3.50 -5.46 29.44
CA SER A 190 -2.66 -6.64 29.48
C SER A 190 -1.22 -6.27 29.12
N PHE A 191 -0.26 -6.62 29.97
CA PHE A 191 1.13 -6.16 29.83
C PHE A 191 1.25 -4.64 29.63
N ALA A 192 0.40 -3.87 30.36
CA ALA A 192 0.40 -2.44 30.31
C ALA A 192 0.05 -1.86 31.69
N ASP A 193 0.71 -0.79 32.03
CA ASP A 193 0.49 -0.02 33.25
C ASP A 193 -0.18 1.30 32.87
N VAL A 194 -1.35 1.58 33.44
CA VAL A 194 -2.13 2.80 33.18
C VAL A 194 -1.94 3.78 34.32
N ASP A 195 -1.58 5.01 33.99
CA ASP A 195 -1.38 6.11 34.93
C ASP A 195 -2.09 7.37 34.41
N GLY A 196 -3.30 7.59 34.93
CA GLY A 196 -4.16 8.70 34.53
C GLY A 196 -4.48 8.67 33.03
N GLU A 197 -4.07 9.70 32.32
CA GLU A 197 -4.32 9.88 30.87
C GLU A 197 -3.24 9.24 29.98
N THR A 198 -2.36 8.43 30.54
CA THR A 198 -1.30 7.73 29.80
C THR A 198 -1.23 6.26 30.17
N ALA A 199 -0.80 5.45 29.21
CA ALA A 199 -0.47 4.05 29.44
C ALA A 199 0.94 3.73 28.94
N SER A 200 1.67 2.93 29.70
CA SER A 200 2.94 2.34 29.35
C SER A 200 2.71 0.88 28.92
N ILE A 201 2.71 0.63 27.63
CA ILE A 201 2.43 -0.70 27.05
C ILE A 201 3.76 -1.41 26.84
N LYS A 202 4.00 -2.50 27.54
CA LYS A 202 5.18 -3.37 27.39
C LYS A 202 5.16 -4.12 26.05
N PRO A 203 6.27 -4.73 25.62
CA PRO A 203 6.30 -5.55 24.41
C PRO A 203 5.14 -6.56 24.37
N ASN A 204 4.45 -6.62 23.21
CA ASN A 204 3.25 -7.45 22.98
C ASN A 204 2.07 -7.14 23.92
N GLY A 205 2.12 -6.03 24.65
CA GLY A 205 1.01 -5.58 25.49
C GLY A 205 -0.12 -4.94 24.68
N VAL A 206 -1.27 -4.86 25.33
CA VAL A 206 -2.49 -4.25 24.75
C VAL A 206 -3.27 -3.51 25.82
N ILE A 207 -3.84 -2.37 25.42
CA ILE A 207 -4.93 -1.74 26.15
C ILE A 207 -6.14 -1.63 25.23
N VAL A 208 -7.34 -1.71 25.80
CA VAL A 208 -8.59 -1.43 25.09
C VAL A 208 -9.31 -0.34 25.87
N THR A 209 -9.64 0.73 25.16
CA THR A 209 -10.45 1.82 25.72
C THR A 209 -11.82 1.86 25.08
N LYS A 210 -12.82 2.26 25.84
CA LYS A 210 -14.19 2.53 25.39
C LYS A 210 -14.37 4.06 25.33
N LYS A 211 -14.80 4.56 24.18
CA LYS A 211 -15.16 5.97 23.95
C LYS A 211 -16.66 6.16 24.01
#